data_ca1daaaf64f86514086a55dc0271c780
#
_entry.id   ca1daaaf64f86514086a55dc0271c780
#
_cell.length_a   1.000
_cell.length_b   1.000
_cell.length_c   1.000
_cell.angle_alpha   90.00
_cell.angle_beta   90.00
_cell.angle_gamma   90.00
#
_symmetry.space_group_name_H-M   'P 1'
#
loop_
_entity.id
_entity.type
_entity.pdbx_description
1 polymer ?
#
loop_
_entity_poly.entity_id
_entity_poly.type
_entity_poly.pdbx_seq_one_letter_code
_entity_poly.pdbx_strand_id
1 'polypeptide(L)'
;MYMKKTVCPKCKSENVIPVRYGEANIEAIIAGRIKPGSHLVNKDGCKMPDKYCKDCKYEWSMDHFVAEDIVKVRFRYWNNFRIYQDDSTEEGQWAFEILPDGTIKYYSYPSSGRRVLDKMKVIVPKEKVTDFYNEVIWLYRPWTVIEKCMISDGSSYELTITYKDNRKRKFHGDIGGGTVDNTVIDFLKTIPELAEKI
;
A
#
# COMPACT_ATOMS: atom_id res chain seq x y z
N MET A 1 -11.35 -15.36 18.76
CA MET A 1 -10.93 -15.53 17.34
C MET A 1 -9.68 -16.42 17.36
N TYR A 2 -9.80 -17.70 16.98
CA TYR A 2 -8.64 -18.61 16.96
C TYR A 2 -7.74 -18.24 15.79
N MET A 3 -6.54 -17.74 16.06
CA MET A 3 -5.53 -17.58 15.00
C MET A 3 -5.15 -18.97 14.48
N LYS A 4 -5.44 -19.23 13.21
CA LYS A 4 -5.04 -20.48 12.55
C LYS A 4 -3.50 -20.53 12.53
N LYS A 5 -2.92 -21.51 13.24
CA LYS A 5 -1.46 -21.70 13.23
C LYS A 5 -0.95 -21.90 11.81
N THR A 6 0.12 -21.22 11.46
CA THR A 6 0.77 -21.41 10.16
C THR A 6 1.59 -22.70 10.20
N VAL A 7 1.36 -23.60 9.25
CA VAL A 7 2.12 -24.83 9.08
C VAL A 7 2.88 -24.84 7.76
N CYS A 8 4.04 -25.46 7.72
CA CYS A 8 4.81 -25.61 6.51
C CYS A 8 4.06 -26.45 5.47
N PRO A 9 3.86 -25.96 4.23
CA PRO A 9 3.15 -26.72 3.21
C PRO A 9 3.92 -27.99 2.76
N LYS A 10 5.27 -27.98 2.92
CA LYS A 10 6.14 -29.09 2.49
C LYS A 10 6.21 -30.21 3.52
N CYS A 11 6.56 -29.91 4.79
CA CYS A 11 6.79 -30.94 5.82
C CYS A 11 5.76 -30.92 6.95
N LYS A 12 4.74 -30.04 6.89
CA LYS A 12 3.67 -29.90 7.87
C LYS A 12 4.12 -29.46 9.27
N SER A 13 5.37 -29.08 9.44
CA SER A 13 5.89 -28.55 10.70
C SER A 13 5.23 -27.22 11.08
N GLU A 14 5.01 -27.01 12.38
CA GLU A 14 4.59 -25.73 12.97
C GLU A 14 5.78 -24.81 13.25
N ASN A 15 7.02 -25.29 13.11
CA ASN A 15 8.24 -24.51 13.38
C ASN A 15 8.52 -23.51 12.26
N VAL A 16 7.61 -22.58 12.10
CA VAL A 16 7.59 -21.57 11.03
C VAL A 16 7.87 -20.20 11.61
N ILE A 17 8.82 -19.49 11.01
CA ILE A 17 9.15 -18.10 11.37
C ILE A 17 8.93 -17.16 10.17
N PRO A 18 8.67 -15.87 10.41
CA PRO A 18 8.57 -14.88 9.35
C PRO A 18 9.95 -14.61 8.71
N VAL A 19 9.95 -14.36 7.41
CA VAL A 19 11.07 -13.72 6.70
C VAL A 19 10.85 -12.22 6.74
N ARG A 20 11.91 -11.45 7.00
CA ARG A 20 11.87 -9.98 7.03
C ARG A 20 12.94 -9.41 6.10
N TYR A 21 12.57 -8.38 5.36
CA TYR A 21 13.42 -7.65 4.43
C TYR A 21 13.64 -6.23 4.97
N GLY A 22 14.76 -5.63 4.62
CA GLY A 22 15.15 -4.32 5.14
C GLY A 22 15.81 -4.43 6.52
N GLU A 23 15.74 -3.36 7.30
CA GLU A 23 16.27 -3.33 8.67
C GLU A 23 15.50 -4.30 9.56
N ALA A 24 16.10 -5.42 9.86
CA ALA A 24 15.53 -6.42 10.74
C ALA A 24 16.12 -6.28 12.14
N ASN A 25 15.28 -6.46 13.17
CA ASN A 25 15.71 -6.45 14.57
C ASN A 25 16.76 -7.56 14.80
N ILE A 26 18.01 -7.16 15.06
CA ILE A 26 19.16 -8.06 15.23
C ILE A 26 18.92 -9.06 16.39
N GLU A 27 18.32 -8.65 17.49
CA GLU A 27 18.01 -9.54 18.61
C GLU A 27 17.01 -10.63 18.20
N ALA A 28 16.02 -10.31 17.36
CA ALA A 28 15.05 -11.27 16.87
C ALA A 28 15.67 -12.27 15.89
N ILE A 29 16.69 -11.85 15.11
CA ILE A 29 17.47 -12.72 14.22
C ILE A 29 18.31 -13.69 15.07
N ILE A 30 19.07 -13.18 16.05
CA ILE A 30 19.92 -13.99 16.92
C ILE A 30 19.06 -14.99 17.72
N ALA A 31 17.90 -14.56 18.19
CA ALA A 31 16.95 -15.44 18.90
C ALA A 31 16.24 -16.45 17.96
N GLY A 32 16.50 -16.42 16.65
CA GLY A 32 15.87 -17.30 15.66
C GLY A 32 14.36 -17.12 15.53
N ARG A 33 13.85 -15.95 15.87
CA ARG A 33 12.41 -15.60 15.76
C ARG A 33 12.03 -15.08 14.38
N ILE A 34 12.99 -14.55 13.64
CA ILE A 34 12.85 -14.09 12.25
C ILE A 34 14.03 -14.58 11.42
N LYS A 35 13.82 -14.74 10.12
CA LYS A 35 14.86 -14.96 9.12
C LYS A 35 15.07 -13.68 8.33
N PRO A 36 16.30 -13.15 8.20
CA PRO A 36 16.56 -12.04 7.27
C PRO A 36 16.39 -12.54 5.84
N GLY A 37 15.66 -11.78 5.03
CA GLY A 37 15.56 -11.99 3.59
C GLY A 37 16.77 -11.42 2.87
N SER A 38 17.14 -11.98 1.71
CA SER A 38 18.18 -11.40 0.87
C SER A 38 17.73 -10.07 0.27
N HIS A 39 18.64 -9.10 0.16
CA HIS A 39 18.37 -7.79 -0.44
C HIS A 39 18.23 -7.82 -1.98
N LEU A 40 18.32 -8.98 -2.61
CA LEU A 40 18.16 -9.11 -4.04
C LEU A 40 16.68 -8.93 -4.41
N VAL A 41 16.33 -7.71 -4.75
CA VAL A 41 15.05 -7.37 -5.37
C VAL A 41 15.07 -7.93 -6.79
N ASN A 42 14.44 -9.07 -6.98
CA ASN A 42 14.26 -9.64 -8.30
C ASN A 42 13.19 -8.82 -9.03
N LYS A 43 13.58 -8.08 -10.07
CA LYS A 43 12.69 -7.27 -10.90
C LYS A 43 11.63 -8.12 -11.68
N ASP A 44 11.82 -9.43 -11.71
CA ASP A 44 11.03 -10.36 -12.52
C ASP A 44 9.75 -10.87 -11.85
N GLY A 45 9.17 -10.10 -10.90
CA GLY A 45 7.93 -10.51 -10.25
C GLY A 45 8.03 -11.75 -9.35
N CYS A 46 9.24 -12.22 -9.05
CA CYS A 46 9.47 -13.35 -8.16
C CYS A 46 8.87 -13.10 -6.78
N LYS A 47 8.01 -13.99 -6.37
CA LYS A 47 7.34 -14.02 -5.08
C LYS A 47 8.37 -14.12 -3.97
N MET A 48 8.63 -13.02 -3.27
CA MET A 48 9.54 -13.05 -2.14
C MET A 48 8.86 -13.78 -0.98
N PRO A 49 9.51 -14.81 -0.40
CA PRO A 49 8.93 -15.57 0.70
C PRO A 49 8.73 -14.68 1.93
N ASP A 50 7.61 -14.84 2.62
CA ASP A 50 7.32 -14.19 3.88
C ASP A 50 7.36 -15.16 5.07
N LYS A 51 7.52 -16.46 4.77
CA LYS A 51 7.62 -17.56 5.74
C LYS A 51 8.79 -18.48 5.45
N TYR A 52 9.36 -19.00 6.52
CA TYR A 52 10.47 -19.95 6.50
C TYR A 52 10.22 -21.07 7.50
N CYS A 53 10.36 -22.30 7.07
CA CYS A 53 10.33 -23.47 7.94
C CYS A 53 11.74 -23.77 8.48
N LYS A 54 11.90 -23.77 9.80
CA LYS A 54 13.19 -24.08 10.45
C LYS A 54 13.60 -25.54 10.28
N ASP A 55 12.64 -26.44 10.10
CA ASP A 55 12.91 -27.89 10.02
C ASP A 55 13.37 -28.32 8.63
N CYS A 56 12.60 -28.01 7.58
CA CYS A 56 12.93 -28.41 6.21
C CYS A 56 13.56 -27.32 5.35
N LYS A 57 13.79 -26.12 5.91
CA LYS A 57 14.41 -24.95 5.25
C LYS A 57 13.60 -24.42 4.06
N TYR A 58 12.35 -24.83 3.90
CA TYR A 58 11.49 -24.37 2.83
C TYR A 58 11.01 -22.94 3.09
N GLU A 59 11.05 -22.13 2.05
CA GLU A 59 10.55 -20.75 2.05
C GLU A 59 9.33 -20.66 1.14
N TRP A 60 8.31 -19.90 1.58
CA TRP A 60 7.11 -19.67 0.78
C TRP A 60 6.46 -18.34 1.15
N SER A 61 5.61 -17.85 0.25
CA SER A 61 4.73 -16.72 0.52
C SER A 61 3.33 -17.22 0.84
N MET A 62 2.76 -16.76 1.95
CA MET A 62 1.37 -17.05 2.29
C MET A 62 0.40 -16.15 1.53
N ASP A 63 0.84 -14.97 1.20
CA ASP A 63 0.03 -13.95 0.56
C ASP A 63 0.39 -13.85 -0.92
N HIS A 64 -0.39 -14.51 -1.75
CA HIS A 64 -0.41 -14.25 -3.19
C HIS A 64 -1.23 -12.99 -3.44
N PHE A 65 -0.59 -11.82 -3.40
CA PHE A 65 -1.21 -10.62 -3.89
C PHE A 65 -0.91 -10.49 -5.38
N VAL A 66 -1.92 -10.61 -6.19
CA VAL A 66 -1.87 -10.38 -7.63
C VAL A 66 -2.79 -9.22 -7.97
N ALA A 67 -2.46 -8.49 -9.02
CA ALA A 67 -3.21 -7.30 -9.44
C ALA A 67 -4.69 -7.64 -9.70
N GLU A 68 -4.95 -8.83 -10.25
CA GLU A 68 -6.28 -9.33 -10.58
C GLU A 68 -7.18 -9.53 -9.36
N ASP A 69 -6.62 -9.63 -8.16
CA ASP A 69 -7.37 -9.76 -6.92
C ASP A 69 -7.71 -8.41 -6.29
N ILE A 70 -7.17 -7.31 -6.81
CA ILE A 70 -7.53 -5.97 -6.33
C ILE A 70 -8.90 -5.60 -6.87
N VAL A 71 -9.79 -5.24 -5.96
CA VAL A 71 -11.12 -4.70 -6.31
C VAL A 71 -11.19 -3.19 -6.15
N LYS A 72 -10.28 -2.60 -5.40
CA LYS A 72 -10.20 -1.15 -5.23
C LYS A 72 -8.86 -0.74 -4.62
N VAL A 73 -8.30 0.32 -5.16
CA VAL A 73 -7.27 1.13 -4.49
C VAL A 73 -7.90 2.45 -4.11
N ARG A 74 -7.82 2.82 -2.83
CA ARG A 74 -8.23 4.13 -2.34
C ARG A 74 -7.00 4.87 -1.84
N PHE A 75 -6.76 6.03 -2.40
CA PHE A 75 -5.72 6.97 -1.98
C PHE A 75 -6.38 8.21 -1.45
N ARG A 76 -5.99 8.63 -0.26
CA ARG A 76 -6.44 9.88 0.38
C ARG A 76 -5.22 10.64 0.83
N TYR A 77 -5.19 11.92 0.56
CA TYR A 77 -4.16 12.80 1.07
C TYR A 77 -4.75 14.09 1.61
N TRP A 78 -4.04 14.73 2.50
CA TRP A 78 -4.45 15.97 3.13
C TRP A 78 -3.22 16.84 3.43
N ASN A 79 -3.43 18.14 3.39
CA ASN A 79 -2.43 19.13 3.72
C ASN A 79 -2.45 19.37 5.24
N ASN A 80 -1.36 19.09 5.94
CA ASN A 80 -1.27 19.22 7.40
C ASN A 80 -1.38 20.68 7.87
N PHE A 81 -0.99 21.65 7.05
CA PHE A 81 -1.13 23.09 7.39
C PHE A 81 -2.58 23.54 7.50
N ARG A 82 -3.45 23.02 6.64
CA ARG A 82 -4.85 23.47 6.57
C ARG A 82 -5.76 22.86 7.63
N ILE A 83 -5.29 21.84 8.35
CA ILE A 83 -6.09 21.20 9.42
C ILE A 83 -6.39 22.18 10.56
N TYR A 84 -5.56 23.19 10.74
CA TYR A 84 -5.70 24.21 11.80
C TYR A 84 -6.46 25.48 11.37
N GLN A 85 -6.82 25.59 10.09
CA GLN A 85 -7.64 26.70 9.62
C GLN A 85 -9.12 26.30 9.67
N ASP A 86 -9.88 26.98 10.50
CA ASP A 86 -11.30 26.71 10.78
C ASP A 86 -12.20 27.25 9.65
N ASP A 87 -11.84 27.10 8.39
CA ASP A 87 -12.73 27.51 7.34
C ASP A 87 -13.22 26.38 6.45
N SER A 88 -14.52 26.20 6.52
CA SER A 88 -15.29 25.07 6.03
C SER A 88 -15.46 25.00 4.51
N THR A 89 -14.94 25.95 3.76
CA THR A 89 -15.19 26.09 2.32
C THR A 89 -14.02 25.72 1.45
N GLU A 90 -12.78 25.78 1.97
CA GLU A 90 -11.59 25.45 1.20
C GLU A 90 -11.28 23.95 1.22
N GLU A 91 -10.86 23.42 0.07
CA GLU A 91 -10.40 22.06 -0.06
C GLU A 91 -9.13 21.84 0.76
N GLY A 92 -9.15 20.88 1.67
CA GLY A 92 -8.01 20.53 2.53
C GLY A 92 -7.67 19.05 2.50
N GLN A 93 -8.56 18.24 1.91
CA GLN A 93 -8.38 16.79 1.79
C GLN A 93 -8.94 16.30 0.46
N TRP A 94 -8.27 15.30 -0.13
CA TRP A 94 -8.64 14.72 -1.41
C TRP A 94 -8.61 13.19 -1.31
N ALA A 95 -9.52 12.53 -2.00
CA ALA A 95 -9.55 11.09 -2.08
C ALA A 95 -9.83 10.62 -3.51
N PHE A 96 -9.13 9.56 -3.89
CA PHE A 96 -9.32 8.87 -5.16
C PHE A 96 -9.69 7.41 -4.91
N GLU A 97 -10.68 6.91 -5.62
CA GLU A 97 -10.99 5.48 -5.66
C GLU A 97 -10.75 4.99 -7.08
N ILE A 98 -9.80 4.09 -7.25
CA ILE A 98 -9.39 3.52 -8.53
C ILE A 98 -9.95 2.09 -8.58
N LEU A 99 -10.78 1.80 -9.58
CA LEU A 99 -11.48 0.53 -9.74
C LEU A 99 -10.92 -0.25 -10.94
N PRO A 100 -10.96 -1.59 -10.92
CA PRO A 100 -10.34 -2.43 -11.95
C PRO A 100 -11.00 -2.33 -13.33
N ASP A 101 -12.21 -1.74 -13.41
CA ASP A 101 -12.91 -1.49 -14.66
C ASP A 101 -12.45 -0.21 -15.39
N GLY A 102 -11.46 0.49 -14.86
CA GLY A 102 -10.98 1.76 -15.37
C GLY A 102 -11.67 2.98 -14.76
N THR A 103 -12.67 2.79 -13.90
CA THR A 103 -13.33 3.90 -13.22
C THR A 103 -12.46 4.49 -12.14
N ILE A 104 -12.26 5.81 -12.17
CA ILE A 104 -11.59 6.57 -11.12
C ILE A 104 -12.58 7.60 -10.59
N LYS A 105 -12.79 7.59 -9.28
CA LYS A 105 -13.64 8.54 -8.59
C LYS A 105 -12.76 9.47 -7.77
N TYR A 106 -12.97 10.75 -7.94
CA TYR A 106 -12.34 11.81 -7.16
C TYR A 106 -13.35 12.42 -6.19
N TYR A 107 -12.87 12.80 -5.03
CA TYR A 107 -13.62 13.52 -4.02
C TYR A 107 -12.71 14.57 -3.36
N SER A 108 -13.21 15.77 -3.17
CA SER A 108 -12.58 16.74 -2.29
C SER A 108 -13.43 16.99 -1.05
N TYR A 109 -12.75 17.37 0.02
CA TYR A 109 -13.33 17.61 1.33
C TYR A 109 -12.71 18.86 1.95
N PRO A 110 -13.45 19.61 2.81
CA PRO A 110 -12.85 20.64 3.62
C PRO A 110 -11.84 20.05 4.60
N SER A 111 -11.04 20.86 5.22
CA SER A 111 -10.07 20.41 6.24
C SER A 111 -10.72 19.61 7.36
N SER A 112 -11.96 19.90 7.72
CA SER A 112 -12.75 19.15 8.69
C SER A 112 -13.14 17.73 8.23
N GLY A 113 -13.07 17.45 6.92
CA GLY A 113 -13.36 16.13 6.33
C GLY A 113 -14.83 15.66 6.41
N ARG A 114 -15.76 16.51 6.83
CA ARG A 114 -17.13 16.10 7.17
C ARG A 114 -18.11 16.04 6.00
N ARG A 115 -17.85 16.70 4.88
CA ARG A 115 -18.74 16.70 3.70
C ARG A 115 -17.91 16.68 2.43
N VAL A 116 -18.49 16.15 1.35
CA VAL A 116 -17.90 16.24 0.01
C VAL A 116 -18.15 17.64 -0.52
N LEU A 117 -17.08 18.35 -0.94
CA LEU A 117 -17.15 19.64 -1.63
C LEU A 117 -17.31 19.46 -3.13
N ASP A 118 -16.48 18.61 -3.71
CA ASP A 118 -16.50 18.29 -5.14
C ASP A 118 -16.36 16.79 -5.36
N LYS A 119 -16.90 16.30 -6.46
CA LYS A 119 -16.79 14.90 -6.89
C LYS A 119 -16.70 14.83 -8.41
N MET A 120 -15.84 13.96 -8.88
CA MET A 120 -15.70 13.68 -10.31
C MET A 120 -15.56 12.18 -10.57
N LYS A 121 -15.96 11.74 -11.75
CA LYS A 121 -15.74 10.38 -12.23
C LYS A 121 -15.07 10.47 -13.58
N VAL A 122 -13.95 9.79 -13.72
CA VAL A 122 -13.21 9.64 -14.98
C VAL A 122 -13.16 8.16 -15.33
N ILE A 123 -13.14 7.85 -16.63
CA ILE A 123 -12.98 6.49 -17.12
C ILE A 123 -11.70 6.45 -17.97
N VAL A 124 -10.77 5.60 -17.61
CA VAL A 124 -9.53 5.36 -18.33
C VAL A 124 -9.50 3.94 -18.90
N PRO A 125 -8.63 3.62 -19.88
CA PRO A 125 -8.44 2.24 -20.32
C PRO A 125 -8.12 1.30 -19.15
N LYS A 126 -8.77 0.14 -19.14
CA LYS A 126 -8.61 -0.87 -18.09
C LYS A 126 -7.15 -1.33 -17.94
N GLU A 127 -6.45 -1.43 -19.07
CA GLU A 127 -5.04 -1.82 -19.13
C GLU A 127 -4.18 -0.87 -18.31
N LYS A 128 -4.44 0.44 -18.41
CA LYS A 128 -3.72 1.47 -17.63
C LYS A 128 -3.88 1.27 -16.12
N VAL A 129 -5.07 0.86 -15.68
CA VAL A 129 -5.31 0.54 -14.25
C VAL A 129 -4.65 -0.78 -13.86
N THR A 130 -4.63 -1.76 -14.76
CA THR A 130 -3.95 -3.04 -14.51
C THR A 130 -2.44 -2.84 -14.32
N ASP A 131 -1.81 -2.03 -15.16
CA ASP A 131 -0.39 -1.69 -15.04
C ASP A 131 -0.10 -0.97 -13.72
N PHE A 132 -0.92 0.00 -13.37
CA PHE A 132 -0.85 0.69 -12.08
C PHE A 132 -1.02 -0.28 -10.89
N TYR A 133 -1.95 -1.23 -10.95
CA TYR A 133 -2.14 -2.22 -9.90
C TYR A 133 -0.93 -3.15 -9.74
N ASN A 134 -0.29 -3.55 -10.84
CA ASN A 134 0.95 -4.33 -10.79
C ASN A 134 2.06 -3.57 -10.07
N GLU A 135 2.20 -2.27 -10.37
CA GLU A 135 3.17 -1.41 -9.72
C GLU A 135 2.87 -1.22 -8.23
N VAL A 136 1.61 -0.93 -7.87
CA VAL A 136 1.16 -0.78 -6.49
C VAL A 136 1.43 -2.05 -5.67
N ILE A 137 1.12 -3.24 -6.21
CA ILE A 137 1.42 -4.51 -5.53
C ILE A 137 2.92 -4.66 -5.31
N TRP A 138 3.72 -4.26 -6.27
CA TRP A 138 5.17 -4.38 -6.18
C TRP A 138 5.75 -3.47 -5.10
N LEU A 139 5.28 -2.23 -5.01
CA LEU A 139 5.76 -1.22 -4.08
C LEU A 139 5.23 -1.42 -2.65
N TYR A 140 3.95 -1.73 -2.52
CA TYR A 140 3.27 -1.87 -1.21
C TYR A 140 3.21 -3.32 -0.73
N ARG A 141 4.37 -3.99 -0.71
CA ARG A 141 4.50 -5.35 -0.17
C ARG A 141 4.46 -5.36 1.36
N PRO A 142 4.12 -6.50 2.01
CA PRO A 142 4.01 -6.58 3.47
C PRO A 142 5.25 -6.16 4.25
N TRP A 143 6.40 -6.18 3.60
CA TRP A 143 7.71 -5.85 4.17
C TRP A 143 8.23 -4.48 3.76
N THR A 144 7.52 -3.75 2.92
CA THR A 144 7.91 -2.38 2.58
C THR A 144 7.77 -1.55 3.85
N VAL A 145 8.90 -1.19 4.44
CA VAL A 145 8.94 -0.20 5.51
C VAL A 145 8.80 1.15 4.84
N ILE A 146 7.66 1.78 5.02
CA ILE A 146 7.51 3.18 4.63
C ILE A 146 8.19 3.97 5.73
N GLU A 147 9.35 4.53 5.43
CA GLU A 147 10.01 5.44 6.34
C GLU A 147 9.07 6.62 6.60
N LYS A 148 8.71 6.79 7.87
CA LYS A 148 8.04 8.00 8.31
C LYS A 148 9.10 9.10 8.35
N CYS A 149 9.23 9.82 7.25
CA CYS A 149 9.89 11.10 7.27
C CYS A 149 8.97 12.04 8.05
N MET A 150 9.36 12.45 9.24
CA MET A 150 8.63 13.48 10.01
C MET A 150 8.90 14.84 9.36
N ILE A 151 8.21 15.11 8.26
CA ILE A 151 8.17 16.44 7.67
C ILE A 151 6.99 17.14 8.34
N SER A 152 7.28 18.05 9.28
CA SER A 152 6.25 18.81 10.02
C SER A 152 5.38 19.67 9.10
N ASP A 153 5.84 19.95 7.91
CA ASP A 153 5.30 20.95 6.99
C ASP A 153 4.79 20.34 5.67
N GLY A 154 4.54 19.03 5.64
CA GLY A 154 4.13 18.31 4.45
C GLY A 154 2.66 17.92 4.42
N SER A 155 2.28 17.27 3.33
CA SER A 155 1.00 16.57 3.22
C SER A 155 1.16 15.12 3.64
N SER A 156 0.14 14.56 4.30
CA SER A 156 0.12 13.16 4.66
C SER A 156 -0.85 12.38 3.77
N TYR A 157 -0.66 11.07 3.65
CA TYR A 157 -1.55 10.21 2.88
C TYR A 157 -1.95 8.93 3.60
N GLU A 158 -3.07 8.38 3.18
CA GLU A 158 -3.51 7.02 3.47
C GLU A 158 -3.78 6.29 2.14
N LEU A 159 -3.13 5.16 1.94
CA LEU A 159 -3.42 4.24 0.85
C LEU A 159 -4.10 2.99 1.40
N THR A 160 -5.26 2.63 0.85
CA THR A 160 -5.96 1.39 1.18
C THR A 160 -6.15 0.55 -0.07
N ILE A 161 -5.56 -0.65 -0.09
CA ILE A 161 -5.77 -1.66 -1.12
C ILE A 161 -6.81 -2.66 -0.60
N THR A 162 -7.88 -2.87 -1.36
CA THR A 162 -8.94 -3.84 -1.04
C THR A 162 -8.92 -4.98 -2.06
N TYR A 163 -8.96 -6.22 -1.58
CA TYR A 163 -8.91 -7.44 -2.38
C TYR A 163 -10.28 -8.12 -2.46
N LYS A 164 -10.47 -9.04 -3.41
CA LYS A 164 -11.71 -9.81 -3.66
C LYS A 164 -12.23 -10.54 -2.43
N ASP A 165 -11.34 -11.00 -1.56
CA ASP A 165 -11.70 -11.67 -0.30
C ASP A 165 -11.99 -10.70 0.85
N ASN A 166 -12.20 -9.42 0.55
CA ASN A 166 -12.42 -8.33 1.49
C ASN A 166 -11.23 -8.01 2.44
N ARG A 167 -10.07 -8.63 2.28
CA ARG A 167 -8.87 -8.20 2.97
C ARG A 167 -8.52 -6.78 2.56
N LYS A 168 -8.01 -6.01 3.52
CA LYS A 168 -7.54 -4.64 3.29
C LYS A 168 -6.12 -4.49 3.79
N ARG A 169 -5.33 -3.80 3.00
CA ARG A 169 -4.02 -3.30 3.41
C ARG A 169 -4.07 -1.79 3.47
N LYS A 170 -3.50 -1.25 4.55
CA LYS A 170 -3.43 0.20 4.77
C LYS A 170 -1.99 0.62 4.96
N PHE A 171 -1.65 1.70 4.31
CA PHE A 171 -0.35 2.35 4.39
C PHE A 171 -0.58 3.82 4.69
N HIS A 172 0.28 4.40 5.50
CA HIS A 172 0.26 5.81 5.87
C HIS A 172 1.67 6.36 5.68
N GLY A 173 1.77 7.59 5.24
CA GLY A 173 3.05 8.27 5.07
C GLY A 173 2.85 9.76 4.84
N ASP A 174 3.98 10.45 4.64
CA ASP A 174 4.01 11.85 4.32
C ASP A 174 4.43 12.03 2.86
N ILE A 175 3.77 12.95 2.14
CA ILE A 175 4.06 13.23 0.74
C ILE A 175 5.30 14.11 0.68
N GLY A 176 6.28 13.72 -0.14
CA GLY A 176 7.54 14.43 -0.35
C GLY A 176 8.77 13.81 0.30
N GLY A 177 8.61 12.75 1.10
CA GLY A 177 9.71 12.08 1.81
C GLY A 177 10.17 10.73 1.26
N GLY A 178 9.45 10.13 0.30
CA GLY A 178 9.74 8.78 -0.17
C GLY A 178 9.29 8.48 -1.59
N THR A 179 9.79 7.38 -2.14
CA THR A 179 9.50 6.94 -3.52
C THR A 179 8.12 6.28 -3.69
N VAL A 180 7.46 5.95 -2.59
CA VAL A 180 6.27 5.09 -2.59
C VAL A 180 4.99 5.88 -2.80
N ASP A 181 4.91 7.09 -2.29
CA ASP A 181 3.79 8.01 -2.41
C ASP A 181 3.65 8.61 -3.81
N ASN A 182 4.77 8.81 -4.51
CA ASN A 182 4.79 9.40 -5.84
C ASN A 182 4.10 8.51 -6.88
N THR A 183 4.17 7.19 -6.77
CA THR A 183 3.58 6.29 -7.78
C THR A 183 2.09 6.53 -8.00
N VAL A 184 1.32 6.70 -6.93
CA VAL A 184 -0.12 6.97 -7.05
C VAL A 184 -0.35 8.36 -7.64
N ILE A 185 0.39 9.35 -7.16
CA ILE A 185 0.30 10.74 -7.65
C ILE A 185 0.72 10.82 -9.11
N ASP A 186 1.82 10.19 -9.47
CA ASP A 186 2.32 10.16 -10.86
C ASP A 186 1.33 9.49 -11.80
N PHE A 187 0.73 8.35 -11.37
CA PHE A 187 -0.35 7.73 -12.12
C PHE A 187 -1.54 8.68 -12.33
N LEU A 188 -2.00 9.35 -11.27
CA LEU A 188 -3.14 10.27 -11.35
C LEU A 188 -2.84 11.48 -12.25
N LYS A 189 -1.62 12.02 -12.20
CA LYS A 189 -1.16 13.12 -13.08
C LYS A 189 -1.13 12.73 -14.58
N THR A 190 -1.06 11.45 -14.91
CA THR A 190 -1.17 11.01 -16.31
C THR A 190 -2.58 11.13 -16.89
N ILE A 191 -3.57 11.53 -16.08
CA ILE A 191 -4.98 11.65 -16.44
C ILE A 191 -5.30 13.15 -16.44
N PRO A 192 -5.51 13.76 -17.62
CA PRO A 192 -5.61 15.23 -17.74
C PRO A 192 -6.64 15.85 -16.79
N GLU A 193 -7.83 15.23 -16.68
CA GLU A 193 -8.93 15.74 -15.86
C GLU A 193 -8.61 15.70 -14.36
N LEU A 194 -7.67 14.83 -13.94
CA LEU A 194 -7.26 14.70 -12.54
C LEU A 194 -5.97 15.47 -12.25
N ALA A 195 -5.13 15.70 -13.26
CA ALA A 195 -3.87 16.43 -13.10
C ALA A 195 -4.08 17.84 -12.55
N GLU A 196 -5.20 18.49 -12.91
CA GLU A 196 -5.56 19.82 -12.42
C GLU A 196 -6.07 19.82 -10.96
N LYS A 197 -6.35 18.62 -10.40
CA LYS A 197 -6.89 18.43 -9.05
C LYS A 197 -5.82 18.00 -8.02
N ILE A 198 -4.59 17.77 -8.45
CA ILE A 198 -3.44 17.31 -7.65
C ILE A 198 -2.39 18.41 -7.57
#